data_3362e5ce9a2958ec4c8414aa0c1fae54
#
_entry.id   3362e5ce9a2958ec4c8414aa0c1fae54
#
_cell.length_a   1.000
_cell.length_b   1.000
_cell.length_c   1.000
_cell.angle_alpha   90.00
_cell.angle_beta   90.00
_cell.angle_gamma   90.00
#
_symmetry.space_group_name_H-M   'P 1'
#
loop_
_entity.id
_entity.type
_entity.pdbx_description
1 polymer ?
#
loop_
_entity_poly.entity_id
_entity_poly.type
_entity_poly.pdbx_seq_one_letter_code
_entity_poly.pdbx_strand_id
1 'polypeptide(L)'
;MVENAARRGAMVCGYHVNQSPLAPKAYLTGAEWNWEALYPKFVKMIAAGEAIPNFYRGGLKEEIVKCSPYGEMVSAEARKHADDIKAKLTAGDYIIFKGPIMDNKGKTVIGAGTARGQKDPELEKMDYLVEGVIGATS
;
A
#
# COMPACT_ATOMS: atom_id res chain seq x y z
N MET A 1 5.39 18.03 -2.16
CA MET A 1 4.22 17.54 -2.95
C MET A 1 2.92 17.79 -2.21
N VAL A 2 2.74 17.30 -0.98
CA VAL A 2 1.51 17.42 -0.15
C VAL A 2 1.01 18.86 -0.03
N GLU A 3 1.85 19.79 0.44
CA GLU A 3 1.49 21.22 0.58
C GLU A 3 1.11 21.88 -0.75
N ASN A 4 1.78 21.51 -1.86
CA ASN A 4 1.47 22.06 -3.18
C ASN A 4 0.11 21.59 -3.69
N ALA A 5 -0.25 20.33 -3.44
CA ALA A 5 -1.58 19.81 -3.76
C ALA A 5 -2.65 20.51 -2.92
N ALA A 6 -2.43 20.65 -1.61
CA ALA A 6 -3.33 21.33 -0.71
C ALA A 6 -3.56 22.81 -1.10
N ARG A 7 -2.50 23.53 -1.48
CA ARG A 7 -2.61 24.92 -1.97
C ARG A 7 -3.43 25.06 -3.25
N ARG A 8 -3.55 23.98 -4.02
CA ARG A 8 -4.38 23.92 -5.25
C ARG A 8 -5.78 23.36 -4.99
N GLY A 9 -6.16 23.18 -3.72
CA GLY A 9 -7.48 22.62 -3.33
C GLY A 9 -7.61 21.12 -3.54
N ALA A 10 -6.51 20.40 -3.79
CA ALA A 10 -6.54 18.95 -3.97
C ALA A 10 -6.37 18.22 -2.62
N MET A 11 -7.08 17.09 -2.48
CA MET A 11 -6.91 16.18 -1.36
C MET A 11 -5.71 15.26 -1.57
N VAL A 12 -5.11 14.78 -0.47
CA VAL A 12 -3.85 14.03 -0.51
C VAL A 12 -3.95 12.77 0.33
N CYS A 13 -3.47 11.66 -0.24
CA CYS A 13 -3.08 10.47 0.50
C CYS A 13 -1.56 10.41 0.62
N GLY A 14 -1.05 10.22 1.84
CA GLY A 14 0.38 10.20 2.12
C GLY A 14 1.03 8.85 1.89
N TYR A 15 2.37 8.84 1.90
CA TYR A 15 3.17 7.62 1.78
C TYR A 15 4.44 7.72 2.62
N HIS A 16 4.92 6.59 3.11
CA HIS A 16 6.07 6.36 3.99
C HIS A 16 5.87 6.75 5.46
N VAL A 17 5.37 7.95 5.74
CA VAL A 17 5.17 8.49 7.08
C VAL A 17 3.86 9.27 7.16
N ASN A 18 3.39 9.54 8.38
CA ASN A 18 2.26 10.43 8.57
C ASN A 18 2.60 11.86 8.12
N GLN A 19 2.00 12.28 7.02
CA GLN A 19 2.19 13.61 6.43
C GLN A 19 1.05 14.58 6.75
N SER A 20 0.11 14.19 7.62
CA SER A 20 -1.02 15.05 7.99
C SER A 20 -0.61 16.42 8.54
N PRO A 21 0.51 16.59 9.28
CA PRO A 21 0.92 17.92 9.74
C PRO A 21 1.26 18.91 8.62
N LEU A 22 1.63 18.41 7.43
CA LEU A 22 1.97 19.26 6.28
C LEU A 22 0.74 19.90 5.63
N ALA A 23 -0.44 19.29 5.74
CA ALA A 23 -1.68 19.80 5.17
C ALA A 23 -2.90 19.19 5.88
N PRO A 24 -3.16 19.52 7.15
CA PRO A 24 -4.18 18.84 7.97
C PRO A 24 -5.59 18.90 7.36
N LYS A 25 -5.93 19.98 6.66
CA LYS A 25 -7.25 20.17 6.02
C LYS A 25 -7.41 19.45 4.68
N ALA A 26 -6.32 18.99 4.06
CA ALA A 26 -6.33 18.34 2.75
C ALA A 26 -5.87 16.87 2.84
N TYR A 27 -5.37 16.43 3.98
CA TYR A 27 -4.89 15.08 4.18
C TYR A 27 -6.05 14.12 4.45
N LEU A 28 -6.16 13.05 3.67
CA LEU A 28 -7.20 12.05 3.86
C LEU A 28 -6.73 10.89 4.75
N THR A 29 -5.63 10.27 4.39
CA THR A 29 -4.96 9.16 5.09
C THR A 29 -3.63 8.87 4.38
N GLY A 30 -2.96 7.80 4.74
CA GLY A 30 -1.74 7.37 4.06
C GLY A 30 -1.32 5.97 4.45
N ALA A 31 -0.32 5.46 3.75
CA ALA A 31 0.39 4.23 4.10
C ALA A 31 1.73 4.60 4.75
N GLU A 32 2.02 4.02 5.91
CA GLU A 32 3.23 4.27 6.68
C GLU A 32 4.02 2.99 6.87
N TRP A 33 5.33 3.10 6.93
CA TRP A 33 6.17 2.04 7.45
C TRP A 33 6.06 1.98 8.97
N ASN A 34 5.91 0.79 9.52
CA ASN A 34 5.83 0.57 10.97
C ASN A 34 7.17 0.06 11.51
N TRP A 35 8.20 0.92 11.44
CA TRP A 35 9.53 0.59 11.91
C TRP A 35 9.58 0.22 13.40
N GLU A 36 8.67 0.77 14.19
CA GLU A 36 8.50 0.48 15.62
C GLU A 36 8.20 -1.00 15.89
N ALA A 37 7.54 -1.69 14.98
CA ALA A 37 7.29 -3.13 15.08
C ALA A 37 8.46 -3.95 14.51
N LEU A 38 9.10 -3.48 13.43
CA LEU A 38 10.09 -4.25 12.69
C LEU A 38 11.46 -4.28 13.38
N TYR A 39 11.99 -3.12 13.79
CA TYR A 39 13.33 -3.07 14.41
C TYR A 39 13.44 -3.86 15.71
N PRO A 40 12.50 -3.76 16.67
CA PRO A 40 12.56 -4.58 17.88
C PRO A 40 12.49 -6.08 17.60
N LYS A 41 11.80 -6.49 16.54
CA LYS A 41 11.76 -7.89 16.10
C LYS A 41 13.16 -8.36 15.69
N PHE A 42 13.86 -7.61 14.85
CA PHE A 42 15.22 -7.97 14.44
C PHE A 42 16.20 -7.96 15.61
N VAL A 43 16.10 -6.99 16.50
CA VAL A 43 16.93 -6.97 17.72
C VAL A 43 16.72 -8.23 18.57
N LYS A 44 15.48 -8.68 18.74
CA LYS A 44 15.16 -9.91 19.48
C LYS A 44 15.75 -11.15 18.78
N MET A 45 15.63 -11.22 17.45
CA MET A 45 16.23 -12.33 16.68
C MET A 45 17.76 -12.38 16.86
N ILE A 46 18.44 -11.24 16.76
CA ILE A 46 19.90 -11.17 16.98
C ILE A 46 20.25 -11.60 18.40
N ALA A 47 19.53 -11.11 19.40
CA ALA A 47 19.77 -11.47 20.80
C ALA A 47 19.54 -12.95 21.09
N ALA A 48 18.65 -13.60 20.33
CA ALA A 48 18.40 -15.03 20.38
C ALA A 48 19.39 -15.88 19.56
N GLY A 49 20.33 -15.26 18.84
CA GLY A 49 21.26 -15.95 17.93
C GLY A 49 20.59 -16.44 16.64
N GLU A 50 19.41 -15.93 16.32
CA GLU A 50 18.70 -16.26 15.08
C GLU A 50 19.23 -15.45 13.89
N ALA A 51 19.26 -16.09 12.71
CA ALA A 51 19.65 -15.40 11.47
C ALA A 51 18.56 -14.43 11.03
N ILE A 52 18.95 -13.18 10.73
CA ILE A 52 18.07 -12.22 10.08
C ILE A 52 17.97 -12.58 8.59
N PRO A 53 16.77 -12.64 8.01
CA PRO A 53 16.62 -12.88 6.58
C PRO A 53 17.19 -11.70 5.77
N ASN A 54 17.90 -11.97 4.69
CA ASN A 54 18.42 -10.94 3.78
C ASN A 54 17.31 -10.12 3.12
N PHE A 55 16.13 -10.69 2.99
CA PHE A 55 14.94 -10.05 2.44
C PHE A 55 13.75 -10.37 3.34
N TYR A 56 13.11 -9.32 3.86
CA TYR A 56 11.92 -9.44 4.69
C TYR A 56 10.74 -8.74 4.02
N ARG A 57 9.68 -9.49 3.76
CA ARG A 57 8.46 -8.99 3.12
C ARG A 57 7.28 -9.12 4.06
N GLY A 58 6.50 -8.06 4.16
CA GLY A 58 5.28 -8.05 4.93
C GLY A 58 4.40 -6.85 4.61
N GLY A 59 3.17 -6.92 5.06
CA GLY A 59 2.17 -5.89 4.88
C GLY A 59 1.49 -5.55 6.20
N LEU A 60 0.18 -5.31 6.14
CA LEU A 60 -0.67 -5.03 7.31
C LEU A 60 -0.74 -6.24 8.27
N LYS A 61 -0.76 -7.45 7.73
CA LYS A 61 -0.82 -8.69 8.52
C LYS A 61 0.42 -8.89 9.38
N GLU A 62 1.59 -8.58 8.84
CA GLU A 62 2.88 -8.68 9.53
C GLU A 62 3.22 -7.39 10.30
N GLU A 63 2.31 -6.43 10.34
CA GLU A 63 2.46 -5.14 11.02
C GLU A 63 3.64 -4.28 10.55
N ILE A 64 4.13 -4.50 9.31
CA ILE A 64 5.24 -3.72 8.74
C ILE A 64 4.72 -2.43 8.11
N VAL A 65 3.48 -2.47 7.64
CA VAL A 65 2.75 -1.31 7.09
C VAL A 65 1.59 -1.00 8.02
N LYS A 66 1.36 0.27 8.27
CA LYS A 66 0.19 0.79 8.97
C LYS A 66 -0.46 1.92 8.17
N CYS A 67 -1.72 2.22 8.44
CA CYS A 67 -2.39 3.38 7.86
C CYS A 67 -2.25 4.58 8.78
N SER A 68 -2.06 5.77 8.19
CA SER A 68 -2.19 7.03 8.92
C SER A 68 -3.60 7.21 9.46
N PRO A 69 -3.79 7.98 10.55
CA PRO A 69 -5.11 8.40 10.97
C PRO A 69 -5.88 9.08 9.83
N TYR A 70 -7.21 8.91 9.82
CA TYR A 70 -8.05 9.60 8.85
C TYR A 70 -8.12 11.11 9.13
N GLY A 71 -7.98 11.89 8.08
CA GLY A 71 -8.20 13.33 8.13
C GLY A 71 -9.67 13.69 8.38
N GLU A 72 -9.93 14.93 8.80
CA GLU A 72 -11.27 15.42 9.15
C GLU A 72 -12.26 15.37 7.99
N MET A 73 -11.76 15.52 6.75
CA MET A 73 -12.58 15.53 5.54
C MET A 73 -13.08 14.14 5.12
N VAL A 74 -12.56 13.07 5.70
CA VAL A 74 -12.97 11.70 5.37
C VAL A 74 -14.31 11.40 6.03
N SER A 75 -15.33 11.11 5.22
CA SER A 75 -16.66 10.78 5.73
C SER A 75 -16.67 9.48 6.56
N ALA A 76 -17.64 9.33 7.43
CA ALA A 76 -17.81 8.12 8.25
C ALA A 76 -17.98 6.86 7.37
N GLU A 77 -18.70 6.98 6.25
CA GLU A 77 -18.89 5.91 5.29
C GLU A 77 -17.59 5.49 4.63
N ALA A 78 -16.78 6.47 4.17
CA ALA A 78 -15.48 6.20 3.55
C ALA A 78 -14.51 5.56 4.55
N ARG A 79 -14.49 6.02 5.81
CA ARG A 79 -13.69 5.40 6.89
C ARG A 79 -14.10 3.94 7.09
N LYS A 80 -15.41 3.69 7.24
CA LYS A 80 -15.92 2.33 7.42
C LYS A 80 -15.53 1.42 6.26
N HIS A 81 -15.69 1.87 5.02
CA HIS A 81 -15.32 1.10 3.84
C HIS A 81 -13.81 0.78 3.81
N ALA A 82 -12.96 1.76 4.10
CA ALA A 82 -11.53 1.57 4.16
C ALA A 82 -11.11 0.61 5.29
N ASP A 83 -11.74 0.71 6.47
CA ASP A 83 -11.48 -0.19 7.59
C ASP A 83 -11.93 -1.63 7.30
N ASP A 84 -13.04 -1.83 6.59
CA ASP A 84 -13.51 -3.15 6.14
C ASP A 84 -12.49 -3.79 5.17
N ILE A 85 -11.92 -3.02 4.24
CA ILE A 85 -10.87 -3.51 3.34
C ILE A 85 -9.57 -3.77 4.09
N LYS A 86 -9.18 -2.89 5.01
CA LYS A 86 -8.01 -3.06 5.87
C LYS A 86 -8.11 -4.34 6.70
N ALA A 87 -9.27 -4.63 7.28
CA ALA A 87 -9.50 -5.86 8.02
C ALA A 87 -9.31 -7.11 7.14
N LYS A 88 -9.82 -7.11 5.91
CA LYS A 88 -9.63 -8.20 4.94
C LYS A 88 -8.16 -8.37 4.54
N LEU A 89 -7.44 -7.27 4.32
CA LEU A 89 -6.00 -7.30 4.01
C LEU A 89 -5.19 -7.86 5.18
N THR A 90 -5.54 -7.48 6.42
CA THR A 90 -4.89 -7.97 7.64
C THR A 90 -5.16 -9.46 7.84
N ALA A 91 -6.37 -9.93 7.56
CA ALA A 91 -6.71 -11.37 7.59
C ALA A 91 -6.00 -12.17 6.49
N GLY A 92 -5.61 -11.52 5.39
CA GLY A 92 -5.02 -12.16 4.22
C GLY A 92 -6.06 -12.66 3.21
N ASP A 93 -7.32 -12.24 3.38
CA ASP A 93 -8.46 -12.70 2.58
C ASP A 93 -8.75 -11.79 1.37
N TYR A 94 -7.93 -10.75 1.16
CA TYR A 94 -8.10 -9.79 0.09
C TYR A 94 -6.95 -9.85 -0.90
N ILE A 95 -7.26 -10.13 -2.15
CA ILE A 95 -6.30 -10.14 -3.26
C ILE A 95 -6.53 -8.90 -4.11
N ILE A 96 -5.50 -8.04 -4.17
CA ILE A 96 -5.55 -6.77 -4.91
C ILE A 96 -5.47 -7.03 -6.42
N PHE A 97 -4.53 -7.88 -6.85
CA PHE A 97 -4.28 -8.17 -8.27
C PHE A 97 -5.03 -9.42 -8.73
N LYS A 98 -6.27 -9.22 -9.14
CA LYS A 98 -7.14 -10.27 -9.67
C LYS A 98 -7.51 -9.94 -11.11
N GLY A 99 -7.24 -10.88 -12.01
CA GLY A 99 -7.56 -10.73 -13.43
C GLY A 99 -9.07 -10.78 -13.75
N PRO A 100 -9.45 -10.29 -14.94
CA PRO A 100 -8.53 -9.86 -16.00
C PRO A 100 -7.94 -8.46 -15.74
N ILE A 101 -6.65 -8.30 -15.99
CA ILE A 101 -5.97 -7.00 -16.02
C ILE A 101 -5.29 -6.88 -17.37
N MET A 102 -5.48 -5.75 -18.03
CA MET A 102 -4.88 -5.42 -19.33
C MET A 102 -3.82 -4.35 -19.19
N ASP A 103 -2.83 -4.38 -20.06
CA ASP A 103 -1.91 -3.25 -20.19
C ASP A 103 -2.52 -2.14 -21.06
N ASN A 104 -1.85 -1.00 -21.13
CA ASN A 104 -2.32 0.16 -21.89
C ASN A 104 -2.17 0.00 -23.42
N LYS A 105 -1.71 -1.18 -23.88
CA LYS A 105 -1.63 -1.58 -25.30
C LYS A 105 -2.67 -2.63 -25.64
N GLY A 106 -3.55 -3.00 -24.70
CA GLY A 106 -4.62 -3.98 -24.89
C GLY A 106 -4.19 -5.44 -24.72
N LYS A 107 -2.97 -5.71 -24.22
CA LYS A 107 -2.52 -7.07 -23.92
C LYS A 107 -2.98 -7.50 -22.53
N THR A 108 -3.56 -8.67 -22.39
CA THR A 108 -3.88 -9.26 -21.09
C THR A 108 -2.60 -9.65 -20.34
N VAL A 109 -2.36 -9.03 -19.18
CA VAL A 109 -1.19 -9.27 -18.32
C VAL A 109 -1.51 -10.17 -17.13
N ILE A 110 -2.76 -10.16 -16.66
CA ILE A 110 -3.28 -11.15 -15.71
C ILE A 110 -4.60 -11.68 -16.29
N GLY A 111 -4.65 -12.96 -16.59
CA GLY A 111 -5.82 -13.60 -17.21
C GLY A 111 -7.02 -13.69 -16.26
N ALA A 112 -8.22 -13.83 -16.83
CA ALA A 112 -9.44 -14.07 -16.08
C ALA A 112 -9.29 -15.32 -15.19
N GLY A 113 -9.78 -15.23 -13.94
CA GLY A 113 -9.67 -16.32 -12.97
C GLY A 113 -8.29 -16.44 -12.31
N THR A 114 -7.27 -15.71 -12.77
CA THR A 114 -5.95 -15.66 -12.12
C THR A 114 -5.92 -14.58 -11.04
N ALA A 115 -5.33 -14.92 -9.92
CA ALA A 115 -5.11 -13.98 -8.81
C ALA A 115 -3.64 -14.05 -8.36
N ARG A 116 -3.02 -12.90 -8.10
CA ARG A 116 -1.65 -12.81 -7.62
C ARG A 116 -1.65 -12.31 -6.19
N GLY A 117 -1.19 -13.15 -5.29
CA GLY A 117 -1.06 -12.82 -3.87
C GLY A 117 0.10 -11.85 -3.63
N GLN A 118 0.12 -11.23 -2.46
CA GLN A 118 1.11 -10.23 -2.07
C GLN A 118 2.58 -10.72 -2.19
N LYS A 119 2.82 -12.01 -2.08
CA LYS A 119 4.17 -12.61 -2.14
C LYS A 119 4.50 -13.17 -3.52
N ASP A 120 3.66 -12.95 -4.53
CA ASP A 120 3.89 -13.44 -5.90
C ASP A 120 5.05 -12.66 -6.54
N PRO A 121 6.17 -13.30 -6.90
CA PRO A 121 7.33 -12.62 -7.47
C PRO A 121 7.05 -12.00 -8.85
N GLU A 122 6.02 -12.42 -9.54
CA GLU A 122 5.63 -11.83 -10.83
C GLU A 122 5.16 -10.38 -10.69
N LEU A 123 4.68 -9.96 -9.50
CA LEU A 123 4.33 -8.56 -9.24
C LEU A 123 5.56 -7.63 -9.22
N GLU A 124 6.75 -8.17 -8.99
CA GLU A 124 8.00 -7.39 -9.00
C GLU A 124 8.60 -7.26 -10.41
N LYS A 125 8.10 -8.05 -11.36
CA LYS A 125 8.55 -8.02 -12.75
C LYS A 125 7.68 -7.13 -13.63
N MET A 126 6.81 -6.31 -13.04
CA MET A 126 5.88 -5.45 -13.78
C MET A 126 6.65 -4.42 -14.60
N ASP A 127 6.60 -4.59 -15.93
CA ASP A 127 7.26 -3.77 -16.94
C ASP A 127 6.24 -3.10 -17.89
N TYR A 128 5.00 -3.00 -17.46
CA TYR A 128 3.88 -2.46 -18.24
C TYR A 128 3.11 -1.39 -17.46
N LEU A 129 2.40 -0.54 -18.17
CA LEU A 129 1.37 0.33 -17.61
C LEU A 129 0.01 -0.33 -17.79
N VAL A 130 -0.86 -0.21 -16.78
CA VAL A 130 -2.22 -0.77 -16.88
C VAL A 130 -3.11 0.07 -17.79
N GLU A 131 -4.19 -0.54 -18.30
CA GLU A 131 -5.22 0.13 -19.07
C GLU A 131 -5.66 1.45 -18.43
N GLY A 132 -5.86 2.49 -19.24
CA GLY A 132 -6.21 3.83 -18.79
C GLY A 132 -5.02 4.72 -18.43
N VAL A 133 -3.81 4.19 -18.31
CA VAL A 133 -2.59 4.97 -18.07
C VAL A 133 -1.95 5.36 -19.41
N ILE A 134 -1.75 6.65 -19.64
CA ILE A 134 -1.09 7.18 -20.83
C ILE A 134 0.42 7.26 -20.60
N GLY A 135 1.20 6.70 -21.50
CA GLY A 135 2.67 6.71 -21.42
C GLY A 135 3.30 5.40 -21.87
N ALA A 136 4.60 5.28 -21.62
CA ALA A 136 5.37 4.06 -21.83
C ALA A 136 6.29 3.81 -20.64
N THR A 137 6.60 2.54 -20.42
CA THR A 137 7.71 2.14 -19.56
C THR A 137 8.96 2.17 -20.45
N SER A 138 9.73 3.23 -20.43
CA SER A 138 11.00 3.45 -21.17
C SER A 138 11.22 2.57 -22.40
#